data_3d7024ae7e393da512989e5990cb57bf
#
_entry.id   3d7024ae7e393da512989e5990cb57bf
#
_cell.length_a   1.000
_cell.length_b   1.000
_cell.length_c   1.000
_cell.angle_alpha   90.00
_cell.angle_beta   90.00
_cell.angle_gamma   90.00
#
_symmetry.space_group_name_H-M   'P 1'
#
loop_
_entity.id
_entity.type
_entity.pdbx_description
1 polymer ?
#
loop_
_entity_poly.entity_id
_entity_poly.type
_entity_poly.pdbx_seq_one_letter_code
_entity_poly.pdbx_strand_id
1 'polypeptide(L)'
;MRKIKSFKWWLFSIPILTISIVIVSLFAEDSQRTPAPAQKSSYLPVVDKESFSTVRNRMSEAKPGIMKRQMDLLAERYDLSNRPAKGAVMDRSKPLQEGVRVKLPAGATWAQLAEMTPDQIRDKSLFPQGFLPLPHANHPEGGMVFPKFEIQELIKQEQRDLTRFDLDFDLPEHFLPEFPPAIYLTSRPDLGDVSKGKLVTIDNFYEIFNGILNPKQIEGLRLLLTPFPQQQFNQTDDRRSAKASRGVTCFDCHANGGSNGAFHLVGDIRPQEFRHRIETPALRGVNIQRLFGSQRALKTVEDFTEFEQRAAYFDGDPVIATKKGVNVLERGSQVHFMAEFQELLDFPPAPKLAWDGKLDPKKASAQELHGQEVFFGKAQCASCHTPPHYTDNTMHNLQADRFYKQHLVNGMMMASDGLIKTFPLRGVKDTPPYLHDGRLLTLEDTVEYFNLVLDRKLTEQEKADVVAFMRTL
;
A
#
# COMPACT_ATOMS: atom_id res chain seq x y z
N MET A 1 20.26 26.16 71.53
CA MET A 1 21.46 25.33 71.67
C MET A 1 21.03 23.85 71.49
N ARG A 2 21.18 23.25 70.34
CA ARG A 2 21.06 21.78 70.13
C ARG A 2 22.22 21.35 69.24
N LYS A 3 22.98 20.43 69.73
CA LYS A 3 24.24 19.91 69.18
C LYS A 3 23.97 19.09 67.93
N ILE A 4 24.70 19.36 66.87
CA ILE A 4 24.78 18.56 65.63
C ILE A 4 25.77 17.44 65.87
N LYS A 5 25.32 16.19 65.73
CA LYS A 5 26.17 15.01 65.74
C LYS A 5 26.71 14.72 64.34
N SER A 6 28.04 14.66 64.23
CA SER A 6 28.78 14.29 63.04
C SER A 6 28.56 12.83 62.68
N PHE A 7 28.23 12.56 61.41
CA PHE A 7 28.12 11.20 60.85
C PHE A 7 29.40 10.91 60.07
N LYS A 8 30.15 9.88 60.50
CA LYS A 8 31.38 9.42 59.86
C LYS A 8 31.04 8.60 58.62
N TRP A 9 31.57 8.96 57.45
CA TRP A 9 31.55 8.14 56.24
C TRP A 9 32.62 7.06 56.29
N TRP A 10 32.24 5.82 56.12
CA TRP A 10 33.11 4.70 55.86
C TRP A 10 33.20 4.52 54.35
N LEU A 11 34.42 4.70 53.78
CA LEU A 11 34.78 4.37 52.41
C LEU A 11 34.89 2.84 52.27
N PHE A 12 34.03 2.23 51.51
CA PHE A 12 34.28 0.90 50.97
C PHE A 12 34.90 1.04 49.58
N SER A 13 36.17 0.77 49.46
CA SER A 13 36.90 0.59 48.23
C SER A 13 36.58 -0.79 47.65
N ILE A 14 35.82 -0.88 46.59
CA ILE A 14 35.66 -2.08 45.75
C ILE A 14 36.46 -1.86 44.49
N PRO A 15 37.32 -2.79 44.06
CA PRO A 15 38.25 -2.55 42.94
C PRO A 15 37.48 -2.60 41.62
N ILE A 16 37.47 -1.46 40.94
CA ILE A 16 37.06 -1.30 39.55
C ILE A 16 38.26 -1.74 38.69
N LEU A 17 38.51 -3.02 38.52
CA LEU A 17 39.58 -3.49 37.61
C LEU A 17 39.26 -4.75 36.81
N THR A 18 38.03 -5.27 36.76
CA THR A 18 37.75 -6.49 36.01
C THR A 18 36.65 -6.38 34.96
N ILE A 19 36.04 -5.19 34.78
CA ILE A 19 34.95 -5.00 33.79
C ILE A 19 35.45 -4.38 32.49
N SER A 20 36.65 -3.77 32.47
CA SER A 20 37.16 -3.08 31.28
C SER A 20 37.78 -3.98 30.21
N ILE A 21 38.03 -5.26 30.51
CA ILE A 21 38.72 -6.18 29.54
C ILE A 21 37.73 -7.00 28.73
N VAL A 22 36.48 -7.18 29.22
CA VAL A 22 35.45 -7.98 28.50
C VAL A 22 34.71 -7.16 27.44
N ILE A 23 34.68 -5.83 27.57
CA ILE A 23 34.00 -4.96 26.59
C ILE A 23 34.88 -4.68 25.36
N VAL A 24 36.19 -4.73 25.48
CA VAL A 24 37.09 -4.48 24.35
C VAL A 24 37.21 -5.68 23.40
N SER A 25 36.97 -6.89 23.88
CA SER A 25 37.00 -8.09 23.03
C SER A 25 35.73 -8.33 22.22
N LEU A 26 34.59 -7.68 22.54
CA LEU A 26 33.36 -7.77 21.76
C LEU A 26 33.28 -6.77 20.60
N PHE A 27 34.17 -5.79 20.56
CA PHE A 27 34.26 -4.83 19.45
C PHE A 27 35.42 -5.08 18.50
N ALA A 28 36.28 -6.06 18.77
CA ALA A 28 37.49 -6.33 17.96
C ALA A 28 37.29 -7.40 16.87
N GLU A 29 36.16 -8.09 16.81
CA GLU A 29 35.90 -9.11 15.78
C GLU A 29 35.15 -8.60 14.53
N ASP A 30 34.74 -7.33 14.50
CA ASP A 30 33.99 -6.78 13.35
C ASP A 30 34.88 -5.96 12.37
N SER A 31 36.20 -5.91 12.57
CA SER A 31 37.11 -5.12 11.72
C SER A 31 37.68 -5.87 10.51
N GLN A 32 37.24 -7.10 10.23
CA GLN A 32 37.68 -7.85 9.02
C GLN A 32 36.53 -8.22 8.07
N ARG A 33 35.40 -7.59 8.16
CA ARG A 33 34.44 -7.69 7.05
C ARG A 33 34.98 -6.85 5.90
N THR A 34 35.56 -7.52 4.89
CA THR A 34 35.81 -6.91 3.59
C THR A 34 34.53 -6.13 3.21
N PRO A 35 34.60 -4.82 2.95
CA PRO A 35 33.45 -4.08 2.51
C PRO A 35 32.86 -4.80 1.31
N ALA A 36 31.58 -5.14 1.36
CA ALA A 36 30.91 -5.66 0.18
C ALA A 36 31.21 -4.70 -0.98
N PRO A 37 31.54 -5.20 -2.19
CA PRO A 37 31.83 -4.35 -3.32
C PRO A 37 30.71 -3.33 -3.43
N ALA A 38 31.06 -2.05 -3.52
CA ALA A 38 30.12 -0.95 -3.57
C ALA A 38 29.13 -1.23 -4.71
N GLN A 39 27.94 -1.68 -4.35
CA GLN A 39 26.87 -1.90 -5.31
C GLN A 39 26.53 -0.53 -5.89
N LYS A 40 26.50 -0.43 -7.22
CA LYS A 40 26.16 0.82 -7.89
C LYS A 40 24.81 1.31 -7.35
N SER A 41 24.79 2.50 -6.77
CA SER A 41 23.55 3.02 -6.17
C SER A 41 22.47 3.13 -7.23
N SER A 42 21.36 2.45 -7.01
CA SER A 42 20.17 2.59 -7.83
C SER A 42 19.41 3.88 -7.54
N TYR A 43 19.82 4.59 -6.51
CA TYR A 43 19.26 5.87 -6.07
C TYR A 43 19.86 7.09 -6.78
N LEU A 44 20.91 6.92 -7.56
CA LEU A 44 21.50 8.03 -8.32
C LEU A 44 20.43 8.53 -9.31
N PRO A 45 20.17 9.85 -9.33
CA PRO A 45 19.26 10.43 -10.30
C PRO A 45 19.75 10.08 -11.69
N VAL A 46 18.94 9.40 -12.46
CA VAL A 46 19.25 9.13 -13.86
C VAL A 46 19.14 10.44 -14.59
N VAL A 47 20.28 11.01 -14.96
CA VAL A 47 20.34 12.14 -15.88
C VAL A 47 20.41 11.55 -17.27
N ASP A 48 19.27 11.22 -17.81
CA ASP A 48 19.18 10.84 -19.20
C ASP A 48 19.11 12.11 -20.05
N LYS A 49 19.86 12.13 -21.13
CA LYS A 49 19.87 13.23 -22.09
C LYS A 49 18.81 13.05 -23.18
N GLU A 50 18.09 11.94 -23.16
CA GLU A 50 17.02 11.67 -24.11
C GLU A 50 15.84 12.63 -23.92
N SER A 51 15.20 12.98 -25.02
CA SER A 51 13.95 13.73 -24.95
C SER A 51 12.82 12.85 -24.40
N PHE A 52 11.85 13.47 -23.75
CA PHE A 52 10.65 12.76 -23.28
C PHE A 52 9.94 12.01 -24.41
N SER A 53 9.86 12.58 -25.61
CA SER A 53 9.25 11.93 -26.79
C SER A 53 10.01 10.65 -27.19
N THR A 54 11.34 10.66 -27.12
CA THR A 54 12.16 9.48 -27.43
C THR A 54 11.90 8.36 -26.44
N VAL A 55 11.90 8.67 -25.15
CA VAL A 55 11.59 7.68 -24.08
C VAL A 55 10.18 7.14 -24.25
N ARG A 56 9.19 8.01 -24.46
CA ARG A 56 7.81 7.60 -24.67
C ARG A 56 7.65 6.63 -25.85
N ASN A 57 8.30 6.94 -26.97
CA ASN A 57 8.22 6.08 -28.17
C ASN A 57 8.85 4.71 -27.89
N ARG A 58 10.06 4.69 -27.31
CA ARG A 58 10.73 3.43 -26.92
C ARG A 58 9.87 2.59 -25.98
N MET A 59 9.26 3.21 -24.97
CA MET A 59 8.42 2.52 -24.01
C MET A 59 7.12 2.01 -24.65
N SER A 60 6.54 2.79 -25.54
CA SER A 60 5.36 2.39 -26.32
C SER A 60 5.66 1.16 -27.21
N GLU A 61 6.81 1.13 -27.85
CA GLU A 61 7.26 -0.03 -28.64
C GLU A 61 7.53 -1.27 -27.78
N ALA A 62 8.11 -1.08 -26.61
CA ALA A 62 8.42 -2.16 -25.67
C ALA A 62 7.17 -2.73 -24.93
N LYS A 63 6.11 -1.92 -24.80
CA LYS A 63 4.91 -2.23 -24.01
C LYS A 63 4.29 -3.59 -24.28
N PRO A 64 4.04 -4.02 -25.54
CA PRO A 64 3.43 -5.32 -25.80
C PRO A 64 4.25 -6.50 -25.24
N GLY A 65 5.58 -6.42 -25.37
CA GLY A 65 6.49 -7.44 -24.82
C GLY A 65 6.53 -7.45 -23.28
N ILE A 66 6.50 -6.27 -22.67
CA ILE A 66 6.44 -6.10 -21.22
C ILE A 66 5.14 -6.72 -20.69
N MET A 67 4.01 -6.33 -21.26
CA MET A 67 2.70 -6.82 -20.84
C MET A 67 2.55 -8.33 -21.02
N LYS A 68 3.08 -8.87 -22.13
CA LYS A 68 3.06 -10.32 -22.34
C LYS A 68 3.85 -11.05 -21.25
N ARG A 69 5.07 -10.64 -20.94
CA ARG A 69 5.88 -11.26 -19.87
C ARG A 69 5.17 -11.21 -18.52
N GLN A 70 4.53 -10.08 -18.22
CA GLN A 70 3.80 -9.94 -16.96
C GLN A 70 2.56 -10.84 -16.91
N MET A 71 1.80 -10.89 -17.99
CA MET A 71 0.63 -11.78 -18.08
C MET A 71 1.03 -13.27 -17.98
N ASP A 72 2.13 -13.67 -18.62
CA ASP A 72 2.66 -15.03 -18.51
C ASP A 72 3.03 -15.35 -17.04
N LEU A 73 3.71 -14.41 -16.33
CA LEU A 73 4.04 -14.54 -14.91
C LEU A 73 2.79 -14.66 -14.03
N LEU A 74 1.79 -13.84 -14.28
CA LEU A 74 0.54 -13.88 -13.52
C LEU A 74 -0.22 -15.19 -13.79
N ALA A 75 -0.28 -15.63 -15.05
CA ALA A 75 -0.91 -16.88 -15.42
C ALA A 75 -0.18 -18.11 -14.84
N GLU A 76 1.13 -18.04 -14.64
CA GLU A 76 1.89 -19.09 -13.95
C GLU A 76 1.49 -19.17 -12.47
N ARG A 77 1.34 -18.01 -11.80
CA ARG A 77 1.13 -17.92 -10.35
C ARG A 77 -0.32 -18.08 -9.92
N TYR A 78 -1.27 -17.66 -10.77
CA TYR A 78 -2.69 -17.53 -10.39
C TYR A 78 -3.63 -18.19 -11.38
N ASP A 79 -4.78 -18.59 -10.89
CA ASP A 79 -5.95 -18.86 -11.69
C ASP A 79 -6.70 -17.54 -11.93
N LEU A 80 -6.56 -17.00 -13.11
CA LEU A 80 -7.14 -15.72 -13.52
C LEU A 80 -8.57 -15.82 -14.05
N SER A 81 -9.22 -16.97 -13.95
CA SER A 81 -10.60 -17.15 -14.42
C SER A 81 -11.59 -16.31 -13.62
N ASN A 82 -12.64 -15.79 -14.26
CA ASN A 82 -13.71 -15.07 -13.60
C ASN A 82 -14.61 -16.04 -12.83
N ARG A 83 -14.61 -15.94 -11.51
CA ARG A 83 -15.46 -16.71 -10.58
C ARG A 83 -16.13 -15.75 -9.57
N PRO A 84 -17.26 -15.16 -9.95
CA PRO A 84 -17.95 -14.24 -9.07
C PRO A 84 -18.55 -14.97 -7.86
N ALA A 85 -18.34 -14.44 -6.68
CA ALA A 85 -18.92 -14.94 -5.45
C ALA A 85 -20.44 -14.72 -5.44
N LYS A 86 -21.18 -15.75 -5.08
CA LYS A 86 -22.63 -15.69 -5.07
C LYS A 86 -23.12 -14.74 -3.96
N GLY A 87 -23.80 -13.66 -4.37
CA GLY A 87 -24.41 -12.70 -3.44
C GLY A 87 -23.41 -11.81 -2.68
N ALA A 88 -22.13 -11.83 -3.04
CA ALA A 88 -21.13 -10.94 -2.47
C ALA A 88 -20.70 -9.89 -3.51
N VAL A 89 -20.95 -8.63 -3.18
CA VAL A 89 -20.69 -7.49 -4.06
C VAL A 89 -19.97 -6.37 -3.32
N MET A 90 -19.27 -5.55 -4.09
CA MET A 90 -18.72 -4.28 -3.64
C MET A 90 -19.83 -3.24 -3.43
N ASP A 91 -19.49 -2.06 -2.95
CA ASP A 91 -20.46 -1.03 -2.56
C ASP A 91 -21.44 -0.62 -3.65
N ARG A 92 -21.03 -0.65 -4.92
CA ARG A 92 -21.84 -0.27 -6.07
C ARG A 92 -22.24 -1.46 -6.96
N SER A 93 -22.20 -2.66 -6.38
CA SER A 93 -22.70 -3.91 -6.97
C SER A 93 -21.76 -4.67 -7.91
N LYS A 94 -20.48 -4.27 -8.03
CA LYS A 94 -19.51 -5.11 -8.74
C LYS A 94 -19.33 -6.44 -7.99
N PRO A 95 -19.45 -7.60 -8.65
CA PRO A 95 -19.29 -8.89 -7.99
C PRO A 95 -17.86 -9.07 -7.46
N LEU A 96 -17.72 -9.57 -6.24
CA LEU A 96 -16.45 -10.02 -5.69
C LEU A 96 -16.03 -11.32 -6.37
N GLN A 97 -14.73 -11.54 -6.47
CA GLN A 97 -14.20 -12.85 -6.89
C GLN A 97 -14.06 -13.76 -5.67
N GLU A 98 -14.27 -15.07 -5.87
CA GLU A 98 -14.18 -16.06 -4.79
C GLU A 98 -13.11 -17.11 -5.01
N GLY A 99 -12.73 -17.75 -3.93
CA GLY A 99 -11.83 -18.88 -3.86
C GLY A 99 -10.35 -18.48 -3.87
N VAL A 100 -9.50 -19.40 -3.42
CA VAL A 100 -8.05 -19.24 -3.48
C VAL A 100 -7.62 -19.30 -4.94
N ARG A 101 -6.96 -18.24 -5.40
CA ARG A 101 -6.53 -18.06 -6.79
C ARG A 101 -5.07 -18.40 -7.01
N VAL A 102 -4.30 -18.40 -5.94
CA VAL A 102 -2.89 -18.77 -5.97
C VAL A 102 -2.76 -20.24 -6.32
N LYS A 103 -1.92 -20.56 -7.32
CA LYS A 103 -1.64 -21.92 -7.73
C LYS A 103 -0.64 -22.58 -6.80
N LEU A 104 -0.86 -23.85 -6.52
CA LEU A 104 0.06 -24.66 -5.75
C LEU A 104 1.24 -25.17 -6.60
N PRO A 105 2.40 -25.39 -5.99
CA PRO A 105 3.48 -26.15 -6.61
C PRO A 105 2.99 -27.54 -7.06
N ALA A 106 3.60 -28.07 -8.11
CA ALA A 106 3.24 -29.38 -8.64
C ALA A 106 3.32 -30.47 -7.56
N GLY A 107 2.25 -31.26 -7.43
CA GLY A 107 2.18 -32.35 -6.46
C GLY A 107 1.80 -31.94 -5.04
N ALA A 108 1.63 -30.63 -4.75
CA ALA A 108 1.15 -30.14 -3.46
C ALA A 108 -0.38 -30.00 -3.44
N THR A 109 -0.96 -30.13 -2.25
CA THR A 109 -2.38 -29.86 -1.99
C THR A 109 -2.52 -28.90 -0.81
N TRP A 110 -3.60 -28.13 -0.78
CA TRP A 110 -3.88 -27.24 0.37
C TRP A 110 -3.98 -28.01 1.67
N ALA A 111 -4.58 -29.18 1.67
CA ALA A 111 -4.67 -30.05 2.83
C ALA A 111 -3.30 -30.48 3.37
N GLN A 112 -2.35 -30.81 2.47
CA GLN A 112 -0.97 -31.10 2.89
C GLN A 112 -0.28 -29.90 3.50
N LEU A 113 -0.42 -28.71 2.89
CA LEU A 113 0.20 -27.50 3.42
C LEU A 113 -0.41 -27.09 4.77
N ALA A 114 -1.70 -27.29 4.97
CA ALA A 114 -2.38 -26.98 6.22
C ALA A 114 -1.85 -27.80 7.43
N GLU A 115 -1.35 -29.01 7.19
CA GLU A 115 -0.76 -29.86 8.24
C GLU A 115 0.73 -29.54 8.52
N MET A 116 1.39 -28.79 7.64
CA MET A 116 2.81 -28.48 7.76
C MET A 116 3.05 -27.19 8.57
N THR A 117 4.19 -27.12 9.25
CA THR A 117 4.66 -25.85 9.79
C THR A 117 5.27 -24.99 8.69
N PRO A 118 5.35 -23.65 8.88
CA PRO A 118 6.00 -22.77 7.93
C PRO A 118 7.44 -23.18 7.55
N ASP A 119 8.21 -23.68 8.53
CA ASP A 119 9.57 -24.16 8.28
C ASP A 119 9.58 -25.42 7.41
N GLN A 120 8.65 -26.36 7.62
CA GLN A 120 8.51 -27.54 6.78
C GLN A 120 8.11 -27.16 5.33
N ILE A 121 7.23 -26.16 5.16
CA ILE A 121 6.83 -25.65 3.85
C ILE A 121 8.04 -25.03 3.13
N ARG A 122 8.83 -24.21 3.86
CA ARG A 122 10.07 -23.62 3.33
C ARG A 122 11.08 -24.69 2.93
N ASP A 123 11.41 -25.60 3.84
CA ASP A 123 12.48 -26.59 3.65
C ASP A 123 12.19 -27.56 2.50
N LYS A 124 10.90 -27.81 2.23
CA LYS A 124 10.44 -28.60 1.07
C LYS A 124 10.18 -27.77 -0.18
N SER A 125 10.41 -26.44 -0.13
CA SER A 125 10.16 -25.51 -1.24
C SER A 125 8.71 -25.57 -1.77
N LEU A 126 7.73 -25.73 -0.87
CA LEU A 126 6.32 -25.87 -1.20
C LEU A 126 5.52 -24.57 -1.02
N PHE A 127 6.18 -23.45 -0.66
CA PHE A 127 5.47 -22.17 -0.53
C PHE A 127 4.99 -21.69 -1.90
N PRO A 128 3.70 -21.39 -2.08
CA PRO A 128 3.14 -21.04 -3.37
C PRO A 128 3.78 -19.78 -3.97
N GLN A 129 4.08 -19.82 -5.27
CA GLN A 129 4.74 -18.71 -5.97
C GLN A 129 3.91 -17.43 -5.97
N GLY A 130 2.57 -17.54 -6.00
CA GLY A 130 1.67 -16.39 -5.93
C GLY A 130 1.68 -15.68 -4.58
N PHE A 131 2.19 -16.31 -3.53
CA PHE A 131 2.36 -15.69 -2.21
C PHE A 131 3.72 -15.01 -2.04
N LEU A 132 4.64 -15.17 -2.98
CA LEU A 132 5.91 -14.44 -3.00
C LEU A 132 5.73 -13.02 -3.55
N PRO A 133 6.65 -12.09 -3.22
CA PRO A 133 6.61 -10.72 -3.74
C PRO A 133 6.37 -10.67 -5.23
N LEU A 134 5.45 -9.81 -5.65
CA LEU A 134 5.09 -9.62 -7.05
C LEU A 134 5.95 -8.52 -7.66
N PRO A 135 6.75 -8.82 -8.72
CA PRO A 135 7.57 -7.82 -9.35
C PRO A 135 6.73 -6.83 -10.17
N HIS A 136 7.22 -5.61 -10.30
CA HIS A 136 6.63 -4.64 -11.20
C HIS A 136 6.79 -5.07 -12.67
N ALA A 137 5.77 -4.84 -13.48
CA ALA A 137 5.73 -5.26 -14.88
C ALA A 137 6.91 -4.74 -15.69
N ASN A 138 7.34 -3.50 -15.43
CA ASN A 138 8.42 -2.82 -16.15
C ASN A 138 9.65 -2.54 -15.26
N HIS A 139 10.06 -3.49 -14.47
CA HIS A 139 11.35 -3.39 -13.77
C HIS A 139 12.52 -3.62 -14.77
N PRO A 140 13.56 -2.77 -14.79
CA PRO A 140 13.90 -1.68 -13.89
C PRO A 140 13.49 -0.26 -14.36
N GLU A 141 12.85 -0.12 -15.50
CA GLU A 141 12.56 1.19 -16.11
C GLU A 141 11.52 2.00 -15.34
N GLY A 142 10.52 1.35 -14.77
CA GLY A 142 9.48 2.02 -13.99
C GLY A 142 8.26 2.41 -14.82
N GLY A 143 7.52 3.40 -14.31
CA GLY A 143 6.25 3.84 -14.84
C GLY A 143 5.08 3.47 -13.94
N MET A 144 3.91 3.97 -14.29
CA MET A 144 2.66 3.61 -13.64
C MET A 144 1.98 2.49 -14.41
N VAL A 145 1.26 1.63 -13.69
CA VAL A 145 0.38 0.63 -14.28
C VAL A 145 -1.05 1.03 -13.95
N PHE A 146 -1.81 1.45 -14.96
CA PHE A 146 -3.18 1.92 -14.80
C PHE A 146 -4.19 0.94 -15.39
N PRO A 147 -5.41 0.84 -14.82
CA PRO A 147 -6.50 0.15 -15.46
C PRO A 147 -6.80 0.75 -16.83
N LYS A 148 -6.88 -0.10 -17.85
CA LYS A 148 -7.09 0.36 -19.24
C LYS A 148 -8.38 1.15 -19.41
N PHE A 149 -9.47 0.72 -18.76
CA PHE A 149 -10.76 1.40 -18.84
C PHE A 149 -10.71 2.80 -18.20
N GLU A 150 -9.93 2.99 -17.13
CA GLU A 150 -9.76 4.28 -16.49
C GLU A 150 -9.01 5.27 -17.39
N ILE A 151 -7.92 4.82 -18.03
CA ILE A 151 -7.22 5.64 -19.04
C ILE A 151 -8.20 6.09 -20.13
N GLN A 152 -9.06 5.18 -20.59
CA GLN A 152 -10.06 5.50 -21.62
C GLN A 152 -11.09 6.52 -21.13
N GLU A 153 -11.55 6.41 -19.88
CA GLU A 153 -12.48 7.38 -19.30
C GLU A 153 -11.84 8.76 -19.08
N LEU A 154 -10.59 8.83 -18.61
CA LEU A 154 -9.86 10.08 -18.46
C LEU A 154 -9.64 10.78 -19.80
N ILE A 155 -9.27 10.04 -20.85
CA ILE A 155 -9.16 10.59 -22.20
C ILE A 155 -10.51 11.15 -22.68
N LYS A 156 -11.60 10.42 -22.44
CA LYS A 156 -12.93 10.79 -22.87
C LYS A 156 -13.48 12.02 -22.12
N GLN A 157 -13.32 12.06 -20.79
CA GLN A 157 -13.93 13.08 -19.95
C GLN A 157 -13.06 14.34 -19.83
N GLU A 158 -11.76 14.18 -19.67
CA GLU A 158 -10.85 15.28 -19.40
C GLU A 158 -9.91 15.62 -20.57
N GLN A 159 -10.01 14.91 -21.70
CA GLN A 159 -9.11 15.06 -22.85
C GLN A 159 -7.63 14.91 -22.47
N ARG A 160 -7.36 14.19 -21.37
CA ARG A 160 -6.05 14.00 -20.79
C ARG A 160 -5.53 12.61 -21.12
N ASP A 161 -4.36 12.51 -21.71
CA ASP A 161 -3.73 11.27 -22.14
C ASP A 161 -2.62 10.88 -21.16
N LEU A 162 -2.82 9.76 -20.46
CA LEU A 162 -1.86 9.18 -19.51
C LEU A 162 -0.86 8.22 -20.16
N THR A 163 -0.94 8.01 -21.49
CA THR A 163 -0.11 7.05 -22.22
C THR A 163 1.31 7.52 -22.49
N ARG A 164 2.06 7.91 -21.48
CA ARG A 164 3.48 8.28 -21.61
C ARG A 164 4.32 7.02 -21.76
N PHE A 165 4.93 6.58 -20.67
CA PHE A 165 5.45 5.22 -20.50
C PHE A 165 4.68 4.44 -19.44
N ASP A 166 3.45 4.84 -19.21
CA ASP A 166 2.53 4.09 -18.37
C ASP A 166 2.09 2.82 -19.10
N LEU A 167 1.89 1.77 -18.31
CA LEU A 167 1.47 0.47 -18.80
C LEU A 167 -0.03 0.29 -18.63
N ASP A 168 -0.62 -0.56 -19.43
CA ASP A 168 -1.96 -1.06 -19.18
C ASP A 168 -1.96 -1.98 -17.96
N PHE A 169 -3.12 -2.12 -17.34
CA PHE A 169 -3.25 -2.96 -16.17
C PHE A 169 -2.93 -4.41 -16.49
N ASP A 170 -2.20 -5.06 -15.59
CA ASP A 170 -1.73 -6.42 -15.78
C ASP A 170 -2.68 -7.48 -15.19
N LEU A 171 -3.66 -7.09 -14.39
CA LEU A 171 -4.69 -7.99 -13.87
C LEU A 171 -6.00 -7.85 -14.64
N PRO A 172 -6.77 -8.94 -14.81
CA PRO A 172 -8.12 -8.86 -15.33
C PRO A 172 -9.00 -7.94 -14.46
N GLU A 173 -9.86 -7.16 -15.12
CA GLU A 173 -10.72 -6.16 -14.47
C GLU A 173 -11.55 -6.71 -13.31
N HIS A 174 -11.96 -7.97 -13.37
CA HIS A 174 -12.78 -8.58 -12.31
C HIS A 174 -12.03 -8.75 -10.96
N PHE A 175 -10.68 -8.63 -10.94
CA PHE A 175 -9.88 -8.60 -9.71
C PHE A 175 -9.58 -7.19 -9.19
N LEU A 176 -10.13 -6.15 -9.81
CA LEU A 176 -9.85 -4.78 -9.47
C LEU A 176 -10.97 -4.18 -8.63
N PRO A 177 -10.73 -3.05 -7.95
CA PRO A 177 -11.79 -2.30 -7.30
C PRO A 177 -12.91 -1.91 -8.26
N GLU A 178 -14.02 -1.53 -7.71
CA GLU A 178 -15.13 -0.93 -8.47
C GLU A 178 -14.75 0.47 -8.94
N PHE A 179 -15.08 0.81 -10.18
CA PHE A 179 -14.73 2.10 -10.75
C PHE A 179 -15.96 2.83 -11.32
N PRO A 180 -16.12 4.14 -11.03
CA PRO A 180 -15.43 4.87 -9.98
C PRO A 180 -15.87 4.43 -8.59
N PRO A 181 -15.01 4.48 -7.57
CA PRO A 181 -15.39 4.14 -6.19
C PRO A 181 -16.42 5.12 -5.63
N ALA A 182 -17.24 4.68 -4.70
CA ALA A 182 -18.14 5.54 -3.93
C ALA A 182 -17.35 6.45 -2.97
N ILE A 183 -17.87 7.65 -2.70
CA ILE A 183 -17.29 8.60 -1.75
C ILE A 183 -18.20 8.75 -0.54
N TYR A 184 -17.68 8.40 0.62
CA TYR A 184 -18.31 8.61 1.91
C TYR A 184 -17.53 9.68 2.68
N LEU A 185 -18.25 10.54 3.41
CA LEU A 185 -17.64 11.63 4.18
C LEU A 185 -17.97 11.47 5.67
N THR A 186 -16.93 11.53 6.52
CA THR A 186 -17.08 11.50 7.98
C THR A 186 -17.96 12.63 8.50
N SER A 187 -17.92 13.80 7.85
CA SER A 187 -18.70 14.98 8.21
C SER A 187 -20.17 14.91 7.75
N ARG A 188 -20.50 14.02 6.79
CA ARG A 188 -21.83 13.92 6.18
C ARG A 188 -22.22 12.47 5.90
N PRO A 189 -22.25 11.60 6.96
CA PRO A 189 -22.64 10.19 6.79
C PRO A 189 -24.09 10.03 6.32
N ASP A 190 -24.91 11.06 6.48
CA ASP A 190 -26.30 11.12 6.05
C ASP A 190 -26.48 11.11 4.52
N LEU A 191 -25.45 11.52 3.76
CA LEU A 191 -25.53 11.63 2.31
C LEU A 191 -25.22 10.31 1.56
N GLY A 192 -24.63 9.32 2.24
CA GLY A 192 -24.14 8.12 1.56
C GLY A 192 -23.07 8.43 0.53
N ASP A 193 -23.13 7.80 -0.65
CA ASP A 193 -22.22 8.10 -1.76
C ASP A 193 -22.50 9.50 -2.34
N VAL A 194 -21.64 10.46 -1.96
CA VAL A 194 -21.78 11.86 -2.44
C VAL A 194 -21.47 12.00 -3.92
N SER A 195 -20.73 11.10 -4.52
CA SER A 195 -20.43 11.11 -5.96
C SER A 195 -21.60 10.67 -6.82
N LYS A 196 -22.60 9.97 -6.22
CA LYS A 196 -23.76 9.40 -6.92
C LYS A 196 -23.36 8.60 -8.15
N GLY A 197 -22.26 7.88 -8.06
CA GLY A 197 -21.77 7.06 -9.14
C GLY A 197 -20.94 7.76 -10.20
N LYS A 198 -20.64 9.03 -10.06
CA LYS A 198 -19.80 9.77 -11.01
C LYS A 198 -18.32 9.67 -10.62
N LEU A 199 -17.45 9.65 -11.62
CA LEU A 199 -16.05 9.98 -11.43
C LEU A 199 -15.96 11.48 -11.13
N VAL A 200 -15.28 11.84 -10.05
CA VAL A 200 -15.01 13.23 -9.69
C VAL A 200 -13.80 13.71 -10.47
N THR A 201 -13.99 14.79 -11.24
CA THR A 201 -12.99 15.40 -12.11
C THR A 201 -12.85 16.88 -11.81
N ILE A 202 -11.82 17.53 -12.36
CA ILE A 202 -11.64 18.96 -12.22
C ILE A 202 -12.81 19.78 -12.79
N ASP A 203 -13.56 19.22 -13.75
CA ASP A 203 -14.67 19.90 -14.38
C ASP A 203 -15.99 19.81 -13.61
N ASN A 204 -16.17 18.76 -12.77
CA ASN A 204 -17.45 18.52 -12.09
C ASN A 204 -17.38 18.58 -10.54
N PHE A 205 -16.19 18.65 -9.94
CA PHE A 205 -16.05 18.57 -8.48
C PHE A 205 -16.83 19.64 -7.73
N TYR A 206 -16.83 20.86 -8.28
CA TYR A 206 -17.52 21.99 -7.64
C TYR A 206 -19.03 21.76 -7.61
N GLU A 207 -19.62 21.30 -8.71
CA GLU A 207 -21.06 20.99 -8.77
C GLU A 207 -21.45 19.91 -7.76
N ILE A 208 -20.62 18.85 -7.66
CA ILE A 208 -20.88 17.72 -6.75
C ILE A 208 -20.78 18.13 -5.28
N PHE A 209 -19.81 18.95 -4.93
CA PHE A 209 -19.46 19.21 -3.53
C PHE A 209 -19.87 20.58 -3.01
N ASN A 210 -20.46 21.45 -3.85
CA ASN A 210 -20.96 22.76 -3.44
C ASN A 210 -22.04 22.60 -2.35
N GLY A 211 -21.88 23.33 -1.25
CA GLY A 211 -22.78 23.23 -0.08
C GLY A 211 -22.52 22.02 0.82
N ILE A 212 -21.57 21.13 0.46
CA ILE A 212 -21.15 19.99 1.29
C ILE A 212 -19.83 20.28 1.99
N LEU A 213 -18.85 20.78 1.26
CA LEU A 213 -17.51 21.09 1.75
C LEU A 213 -17.35 22.57 2.12
N ASN A 214 -16.50 22.86 3.10
CA ASN A 214 -16.06 24.22 3.39
C ASN A 214 -15.03 24.70 2.35
N PRO A 215 -14.69 26.03 2.31
CA PRO A 215 -13.77 26.57 1.31
C PRO A 215 -12.37 25.94 1.29
N LYS A 216 -11.81 25.51 2.43
CA LYS A 216 -10.50 24.86 2.48
C LYS A 216 -10.57 23.44 1.88
N GLN A 217 -11.60 22.70 2.23
CA GLN A 217 -11.82 21.34 1.79
C GLN A 217 -12.08 21.28 0.28
N ILE A 218 -12.87 22.22 -0.25
CA ILE A 218 -13.14 22.27 -1.71
C ILE A 218 -11.90 22.67 -2.50
N GLU A 219 -11.09 23.59 -1.96
CA GLU A 219 -9.79 23.91 -2.55
C GLU A 219 -8.82 22.73 -2.47
N GLY A 220 -8.80 22.01 -1.36
CA GLY A 220 -8.02 20.77 -1.22
C GLY A 220 -8.39 19.73 -2.27
N LEU A 221 -9.69 19.51 -2.48
CA LEU A 221 -10.18 18.61 -3.53
C LEU A 221 -9.74 19.09 -4.92
N ARG A 222 -9.90 20.40 -5.21
CA ARG A 222 -9.44 21.00 -6.48
C ARG A 222 -7.96 20.71 -6.72
N LEU A 223 -7.13 20.87 -5.71
CA LEU A 223 -5.70 20.59 -5.79
C LEU A 223 -5.39 19.11 -6.07
N LEU A 224 -6.11 18.19 -5.41
CA LEU A 224 -5.97 16.75 -5.65
C LEU A 224 -6.36 16.33 -7.08
N LEU A 225 -7.24 17.10 -7.72
CA LEU A 225 -7.69 16.90 -9.09
C LEU A 225 -6.86 17.69 -10.12
N THR A 226 -5.97 18.58 -9.68
CA THR A 226 -5.14 19.39 -10.56
C THR A 226 -3.93 18.59 -11.04
N PRO A 227 -3.68 18.49 -12.36
CA PRO A 227 -2.50 17.81 -12.88
C PRO A 227 -1.20 18.49 -12.45
N PHE A 228 -0.30 17.72 -11.85
CA PHE A 228 1.06 18.14 -11.52
C PHE A 228 2.07 17.58 -12.51
N PRO A 229 3.21 18.29 -12.74
CA PRO A 229 4.30 17.73 -13.53
C PRO A 229 4.87 16.48 -12.84
N GLN A 230 4.82 15.36 -13.52
CA GLN A 230 5.35 14.10 -12.97
C GLN A 230 6.86 14.03 -13.19
N GLN A 231 7.62 13.87 -12.11
CA GLN A 231 9.08 13.86 -12.12
C GLN A 231 9.66 12.48 -11.88
N GLN A 232 9.24 11.86 -10.81
CA GLN A 232 9.84 10.60 -10.34
C GLN A 232 9.78 9.47 -11.37
N PHE A 233 8.70 9.42 -12.14
CA PHE A 233 8.47 8.39 -13.15
C PHE A 233 8.99 8.76 -14.53
N ASN A 234 9.50 9.97 -14.71
CA ASN A 234 10.14 10.45 -15.91
C ASN A 234 11.65 10.29 -15.81
N GLN A 235 12.21 9.32 -16.47
CA GLN A 235 13.67 9.12 -16.53
C GLN A 235 14.30 9.90 -17.69
N THR A 236 13.96 11.19 -17.77
CA THR A 236 14.38 12.08 -18.85
C THR A 236 14.83 13.43 -18.32
N ASP A 237 15.30 14.31 -19.21
CA ASP A 237 15.64 15.70 -18.88
C ASP A 237 14.45 16.47 -18.29
N ASP A 238 13.21 16.02 -18.51
CA ASP A 238 12.01 16.62 -17.92
C ASP A 238 12.02 16.57 -16.39
N ARG A 239 12.69 15.62 -15.79
CA ARG A 239 12.89 15.59 -14.31
C ARG A 239 13.52 16.87 -13.80
N ARG A 240 14.42 17.47 -14.58
CA ARG A 240 15.21 18.62 -14.20
C ARG A 240 15.00 19.84 -15.11
N SER A 241 14.17 19.72 -16.12
CA SER A 241 13.88 20.85 -17.01
C SER A 241 12.91 21.84 -16.37
N ALA A 242 12.93 23.09 -16.83
CA ALA A 242 11.94 24.08 -16.47
C ALA A 242 10.55 23.82 -17.12
N LYS A 243 10.50 22.94 -18.11
CA LYS A 243 9.25 22.56 -18.76
C LYS A 243 8.52 21.52 -17.91
N ALA A 244 7.23 21.71 -17.73
CA ALA A 244 6.38 20.71 -17.13
C ALA A 244 6.32 19.46 -18.01
N SER A 245 6.50 18.29 -17.43
CA SER A 245 6.13 17.02 -18.05
C SER A 245 4.61 16.88 -18.06
N ARG A 246 4.08 15.83 -18.68
CA ARG A 246 2.65 15.53 -18.57
C ARG A 246 2.24 15.42 -17.11
N GLY A 247 1.09 16.00 -16.79
CA GLY A 247 0.56 15.95 -15.45
C GLY A 247 -0.15 14.63 -15.15
N VAL A 248 -0.04 14.20 -13.90
CA VAL A 248 -0.96 13.27 -13.26
C VAL A 248 -1.62 14.00 -12.12
N THR A 249 -2.80 13.54 -11.71
CA THR A 249 -3.48 14.01 -10.50
C THR A 249 -3.35 12.96 -9.41
N CYS A 250 -3.59 13.34 -8.17
CA CYS A 250 -3.67 12.37 -7.08
C CYS A 250 -4.82 11.36 -7.32
N PHE A 251 -5.91 11.83 -7.91
CA PHE A 251 -7.08 10.99 -8.21
C PHE A 251 -6.91 10.08 -9.43
N ASP A 252 -5.83 10.18 -10.19
CA ASP A 252 -5.51 9.16 -11.20
C ASP A 252 -5.18 7.81 -10.57
N CYS A 253 -4.59 7.81 -9.37
CA CYS A 253 -4.29 6.61 -8.61
C CYS A 253 -5.31 6.38 -7.49
N HIS A 254 -5.77 7.45 -6.83
CA HIS A 254 -6.75 7.44 -5.76
C HIS A 254 -8.14 7.88 -6.27
N ALA A 255 -8.64 7.19 -7.30
CA ALA A 255 -9.92 7.56 -7.93
C ALA A 255 -11.02 7.75 -6.87
N ASN A 256 -11.70 8.90 -6.90
CA ASN A 256 -12.71 9.27 -5.90
C ASN A 256 -12.27 9.09 -4.42
N GLY A 257 -10.97 9.21 -4.15
CA GLY A 257 -10.41 8.94 -2.81
C GLY A 257 -10.37 7.46 -2.41
N GLY A 258 -10.76 6.56 -3.30
CA GLY A 258 -10.61 5.12 -3.16
C GLY A 258 -9.27 4.62 -3.69
N SER A 259 -9.23 3.33 -4.09
CA SER A 259 -8.18 2.74 -4.92
C SER A 259 -8.79 2.34 -6.25
N ASN A 260 -8.02 2.44 -7.33
CA ASN A 260 -8.36 1.87 -8.63
C ASN A 260 -7.51 0.63 -8.94
N GLY A 261 -6.62 0.23 -8.03
CA GLY A 261 -5.66 -0.84 -8.23
C GLY A 261 -4.45 -0.44 -9.07
N ALA A 262 -4.18 0.85 -9.28
CA ALA A 262 -2.97 1.29 -9.96
C ALA A 262 -1.71 0.93 -9.17
N PHE A 263 -0.62 0.62 -9.89
CA PHE A 263 0.67 0.29 -9.28
C PHE A 263 1.77 1.22 -9.76
N HIS A 264 2.81 1.34 -8.95
CA HIS A 264 4.05 2.03 -9.34
C HIS A 264 5.27 1.33 -8.73
N LEU A 265 6.44 1.69 -9.21
CA LEU A 265 7.68 1.38 -8.51
C LEU A 265 7.92 2.40 -7.43
N VAL A 266 8.18 1.96 -6.23
CA VAL A 266 8.72 2.83 -5.19
C VAL A 266 10.15 3.17 -5.58
N GLY A 267 10.35 4.44 -5.80
CA GLY A 267 11.58 4.88 -6.42
C GLY A 267 12.58 5.45 -5.47
N ASP A 268 13.17 6.50 -5.93
CA ASP A 268 14.42 7.11 -5.55
C ASP A 268 14.48 7.66 -4.12
N ILE A 269 13.37 7.70 -3.39
CA ILE A 269 13.27 8.31 -2.06
C ILE A 269 13.40 7.29 -0.95
N ARG A 270 13.09 6.05 -1.27
CA ARG A 270 13.21 4.92 -0.34
C ARG A 270 14.14 3.88 -0.95
N PRO A 271 15.47 4.03 -0.81
CA PRO A 271 16.43 3.10 -1.40
C PRO A 271 16.19 1.64 -1.00
N GLN A 272 15.66 1.43 0.21
CA GLN A 272 15.33 0.09 0.74
C GLN A 272 14.16 -0.56 0.03
N GLU A 273 13.26 0.26 -0.53
CA GLU A 273 12.07 -0.19 -1.25
C GLU A 273 12.21 -0.01 -2.77
N PHE A 274 13.42 0.30 -3.21
CA PHE A 274 13.69 0.52 -4.62
C PHE A 274 13.27 -0.68 -5.47
N ARG A 275 12.55 -0.39 -6.55
CA ARG A 275 12.03 -1.40 -7.51
C ARG A 275 10.98 -2.37 -6.96
N HIS A 276 10.42 -2.09 -5.80
CA HIS A 276 9.23 -2.80 -5.35
C HIS A 276 7.99 -2.32 -6.11
N ARG A 277 7.13 -3.25 -6.45
CA ARG A 277 5.77 -2.94 -6.90
C ARG A 277 4.95 -2.49 -5.69
N ILE A 278 4.32 -1.33 -5.78
CA ILE A 278 3.43 -0.82 -4.75
C ILE A 278 2.05 -0.59 -5.36
N GLU A 279 1.06 -1.19 -4.75
CA GLU A 279 -0.35 -0.94 -5.05
C GLU A 279 -0.82 0.31 -4.33
N THR A 280 -1.65 1.10 -4.99
CA THR A 280 -2.18 2.36 -4.47
C THR A 280 -3.29 2.08 -3.46
N PRO A 281 -3.12 2.41 -2.17
CA PRO A 281 -4.15 2.20 -1.16
C PRO A 281 -5.30 3.21 -1.28
N ALA A 282 -6.48 2.85 -0.77
CA ALA A 282 -7.56 3.81 -0.59
C ALA A 282 -7.19 4.87 0.45
N LEU A 283 -7.65 6.11 0.25
CA LEU A 283 -7.53 7.21 1.21
C LEU A 283 -8.61 7.17 2.30
N ARG A 284 -9.55 6.23 2.22
CA ARG A 284 -10.63 6.06 3.20
C ARG A 284 -10.05 5.80 4.60
N GLY A 285 -10.50 6.57 5.57
CA GLY A 285 -10.08 6.42 6.96
C GLY A 285 -8.65 6.89 7.25
N VAL A 286 -8.06 7.76 6.43
CA VAL A 286 -6.72 8.34 6.73
C VAL A 286 -6.71 9.11 8.05
N ASN A 287 -7.84 9.68 8.45
CA ASN A 287 -8.00 10.41 9.73
C ASN A 287 -7.78 9.54 10.98
N ILE A 288 -8.00 8.21 10.87
CA ILE A 288 -7.77 7.29 11.99
C ILE A 288 -6.39 6.60 11.93
N GLN A 289 -5.71 6.71 10.81
CA GLN A 289 -4.38 6.13 10.67
C GLN A 289 -3.32 6.97 11.36
N ARG A 290 -2.27 6.31 11.82
CA ARG A 290 -1.10 6.94 12.44
C ARG A 290 0.17 6.44 11.78
N LEU A 291 1.11 7.34 11.54
CA LEU A 291 2.38 7.05 10.90
C LEU A 291 2.18 6.38 9.53
N PHE A 292 2.10 7.22 8.51
CA PHE A 292 1.77 6.86 7.14
C PHE A 292 2.92 6.16 6.40
N GLY A 293 2.55 5.53 5.29
CA GLY A 293 3.45 4.69 4.50
C GLY A 293 3.59 3.27 5.07
N SER A 294 3.98 2.32 4.24
CA SER A 294 4.16 0.91 4.62
C SER A 294 5.19 0.73 5.75
N GLN A 295 6.15 1.63 5.86
CA GLN A 295 7.20 1.65 6.87
C GLN A 295 6.96 2.66 8.01
N ARG A 296 5.77 3.27 8.09
CA ARG A 296 5.40 4.25 9.12
C ARG A 296 6.36 5.45 9.20
N ALA A 297 6.91 5.87 8.07
CA ALA A 297 7.95 6.89 8.02
C ALA A 297 7.43 8.33 8.13
N LEU A 298 6.13 8.56 7.92
CA LEU A 298 5.51 9.87 7.83
C LEU A 298 4.47 10.04 8.94
N LYS A 299 4.42 11.22 9.54
CA LYS A 299 3.65 11.45 10.79
C LYS A 299 2.18 11.75 10.54
N THR A 300 1.89 12.57 9.54
CA THR A 300 0.56 13.14 9.28
C THR A 300 0.18 12.98 7.82
N VAL A 301 -1.07 13.29 7.50
CA VAL A 301 -1.54 13.34 6.10
C VAL A 301 -0.81 14.44 5.34
N GLU A 302 -0.51 15.58 5.99
CA GLU A 302 0.29 16.63 5.38
C GLU A 302 1.71 16.17 5.04
N ASP A 303 2.37 15.48 5.97
CA ASP A 303 3.72 14.93 5.71
C ASP A 303 3.71 13.98 4.51
N PHE A 304 2.68 13.13 4.41
CA PHE A 304 2.53 12.19 3.31
C PHE A 304 2.25 12.93 2.00
N THR A 305 1.32 13.86 2.01
CA THR A 305 0.95 14.67 0.84
C THR A 305 2.13 15.49 0.33
N GLU A 306 2.89 16.11 1.24
CA GLU A 306 4.13 16.83 0.91
C GLU A 306 5.19 15.89 0.33
N PHE A 307 5.34 14.72 0.94
CA PHE A 307 6.27 13.70 0.47
C PHE A 307 5.94 13.28 -0.97
N GLU A 308 4.68 12.95 -1.26
CA GLU A 308 4.27 12.52 -2.59
C GLU A 308 4.46 13.62 -3.64
N GLN A 309 4.08 14.86 -3.32
CA GLN A 309 4.31 15.99 -4.23
C GLN A 309 5.78 16.21 -4.51
N ARG A 310 6.59 16.27 -3.47
CA ARG A 310 8.03 16.46 -3.60
C ARG A 310 8.70 15.31 -4.32
N ALA A 311 8.32 14.09 -3.95
CA ALA A 311 8.92 12.87 -4.45
C ALA A 311 8.52 12.58 -5.90
N ALA A 312 7.20 12.55 -6.14
CA ALA A 312 6.66 12.11 -7.41
C ALA A 312 6.68 13.22 -8.47
N TYR A 313 6.51 14.49 -8.07
CA TYR A 313 6.29 15.58 -9.02
C TYR A 313 7.48 16.52 -9.18
N PHE A 314 8.34 16.65 -8.16
CA PHE A 314 9.40 17.65 -8.15
C PHE A 314 10.79 17.10 -7.87
N ASP A 315 10.97 15.80 -7.88
CA ASP A 315 12.26 15.12 -7.66
C ASP A 315 12.95 15.54 -6.34
N GLY A 316 12.16 15.94 -5.34
CA GLY A 316 12.64 16.41 -4.04
C GLY A 316 13.30 17.80 -4.04
N ASP A 317 13.43 18.44 -5.18
CA ASP A 317 14.19 19.70 -5.32
C ASP A 317 13.27 20.93 -5.40
N PRO A 318 13.25 21.81 -4.37
CA PRO A 318 12.43 23.01 -4.36
C PRO A 318 12.84 24.04 -5.42
N VAL A 319 14.10 24.03 -5.88
CA VAL A 319 14.56 24.93 -6.95
C VAL A 319 13.93 24.49 -8.29
N ILE A 320 13.90 23.19 -8.55
CA ILE A 320 13.23 22.64 -9.74
C ILE A 320 11.72 22.92 -9.66
N ALA A 321 11.10 22.72 -8.50
CA ALA A 321 9.69 23.05 -8.30
C ALA A 321 9.38 24.51 -8.63
N THR A 322 10.20 25.43 -8.13
CA THR A 322 10.05 26.87 -8.43
C THR A 322 10.21 27.18 -9.92
N LYS A 323 11.20 26.56 -10.59
CA LYS A 323 11.39 26.71 -12.04
C LYS A 323 10.20 26.22 -12.87
N LYS A 324 9.44 25.28 -12.32
CA LYS A 324 8.19 24.74 -12.91
C LYS A 324 6.94 25.53 -12.52
N GLY A 325 7.12 26.67 -11.87
CA GLY A 325 6.02 27.57 -11.51
C GLY A 325 5.30 27.24 -10.22
N VAL A 326 5.83 26.31 -9.40
CA VAL A 326 5.29 26.03 -8.08
C VAL A 326 5.69 27.14 -7.11
N ASN A 327 4.71 27.77 -6.48
CA ASN A 327 4.97 28.72 -5.42
C ASN A 327 5.26 27.97 -4.11
N VAL A 328 6.53 27.77 -3.80
CA VAL A 328 6.96 27.05 -2.60
C VAL A 328 6.57 27.73 -1.30
N LEU A 329 6.26 29.03 -1.31
CA LEU A 329 5.80 29.79 -0.13
C LEU A 329 4.32 29.50 0.17
N GLU A 330 3.52 29.20 -0.84
CA GLU A 330 2.10 28.84 -0.67
C GLU A 330 1.91 27.34 -0.44
N ARG A 331 2.94 26.55 -0.66
CA ARG A 331 2.88 25.09 -0.63
C ARG A 331 2.36 24.53 0.69
N GLY A 332 2.74 25.11 1.83
CA GLY A 332 2.25 24.67 3.13
C GLY A 332 0.74 24.78 3.26
N SER A 333 0.14 25.87 2.77
CA SER A 333 -1.32 26.02 2.74
C SER A 333 -2.00 25.04 1.77
N GLN A 334 -1.41 24.81 0.61
CA GLN A 334 -1.93 23.85 -0.37
C GLN A 334 -1.93 22.43 0.18
N VAL A 335 -0.83 22.01 0.80
CA VAL A 335 -0.71 20.69 1.45
C VAL A 335 -1.76 20.54 2.56
N HIS A 336 -1.90 21.57 3.40
CA HIS A 336 -2.92 21.58 4.45
C HIS A 336 -4.34 21.45 3.89
N PHE A 337 -4.69 22.16 2.84
CA PHE A 337 -6.03 22.06 2.23
C PHE A 337 -6.28 20.68 1.63
N MET A 338 -5.28 20.08 1.00
CA MET A 338 -5.39 18.71 0.49
C MET A 338 -5.58 17.71 1.63
N ALA A 339 -4.88 17.88 2.75
CA ALA A 339 -5.05 17.03 3.93
C ALA A 339 -6.45 17.19 4.54
N GLU A 340 -6.95 18.44 4.68
CA GLU A 340 -8.31 18.74 5.17
C GLU A 340 -9.42 18.01 4.38
N PHE A 341 -9.25 17.85 3.07
CA PHE A 341 -10.18 17.05 2.29
C PHE A 341 -9.96 15.54 2.49
N GLN A 342 -8.72 15.07 2.44
CA GLN A 342 -8.42 13.64 2.59
C GLN A 342 -8.92 13.08 3.92
N GLU A 343 -8.83 13.86 5.01
CA GLU A 343 -9.29 13.46 6.33
C GLU A 343 -10.81 13.32 6.45
N LEU A 344 -11.56 13.80 5.48
CA LEU A 344 -13.01 13.57 5.40
C LEU A 344 -13.40 12.23 4.80
N LEU A 345 -12.50 11.59 4.06
CA LEU A 345 -12.81 10.34 3.35
C LEU A 345 -13.04 9.21 4.34
N ASP A 346 -14.27 8.71 4.37
CA ASP A 346 -14.72 7.69 5.31
C ASP A 346 -14.76 6.30 4.68
N PHE A 347 -14.81 5.32 5.54
CA PHE A 347 -15.09 3.95 5.14
C PHE A 347 -16.54 3.79 4.63
N PRO A 348 -16.79 2.76 3.81
CA PRO A 348 -18.16 2.42 3.45
C PRO A 348 -18.99 2.05 4.68
N PRO A 349 -20.31 2.25 4.65
CA PRO A 349 -21.20 1.81 5.70
C PRO A 349 -21.09 0.31 5.97
N ALA A 350 -21.02 -0.07 7.23
CA ALA A 350 -21.04 -1.47 7.66
C ALA A 350 -22.26 -1.72 8.56
N PRO A 351 -23.45 -1.90 7.98
CA PRO A 351 -24.71 -1.89 8.72
C PRO A 351 -24.89 -3.06 9.69
N LYS A 352 -24.05 -4.10 9.56
CA LYS A 352 -24.05 -5.25 10.47
C LYS A 352 -23.19 -5.05 11.72
N LEU A 353 -22.36 -4.01 11.74
CA LEU A 353 -21.49 -3.73 12.89
C LEU A 353 -22.24 -2.88 13.94
N ALA A 354 -21.95 -3.16 15.20
CA ALA A 354 -22.28 -2.31 16.34
C ALA A 354 -21.23 -1.19 16.49
N TRP A 355 -21.45 -0.26 17.40
CA TRP A 355 -20.56 0.88 17.65
C TRP A 355 -19.12 0.49 18.08
N ASP A 356 -18.97 -0.67 18.71
CA ASP A 356 -17.68 -1.24 19.13
C ASP A 356 -16.93 -1.93 17.98
N GLY A 357 -17.50 -1.94 16.79
CA GLY A 357 -16.97 -2.59 15.59
C GLY A 357 -17.25 -4.08 15.49
N LYS A 358 -17.90 -4.71 16.46
CA LYS A 358 -18.29 -6.12 16.38
C LYS A 358 -19.63 -6.29 15.68
N LEU A 359 -19.91 -7.50 15.20
CA LEU A 359 -21.17 -7.82 14.58
C LEU A 359 -22.35 -7.71 15.58
N ASP A 360 -23.43 -7.09 15.14
CA ASP A 360 -24.73 -7.17 15.81
C ASP A 360 -25.34 -8.55 15.54
N PRO A 361 -25.52 -9.39 16.57
CA PRO A 361 -26.05 -10.75 16.38
C PRO A 361 -27.47 -10.80 15.78
N LYS A 362 -28.19 -9.68 15.81
CA LYS A 362 -29.52 -9.57 15.21
C LYS A 362 -29.49 -9.33 13.71
N LYS A 363 -28.34 -8.89 13.17
CA LYS A 363 -28.16 -8.52 11.76
C LYS A 363 -27.25 -9.47 11.01
N ALA A 364 -26.35 -10.13 11.72
CA ALA A 364 -25.36 -11.03 11.15
C ALA A 364 -25.90 -12.45 11.01
N SER A 365 -25.43 -13.17 10.01
CA SER A 365 -25.68 -14.60 9.86
C SER A 365 -24.85 -15.43 10.86
N ALA A 366 -25.25 -16.69 11.07
CA ALA A 366 -24.48 -17.61 11.92
C ALA A 366 -23.06 -17.82 11.40
N GLN A 367 -22.86 -17.85 10.08
CA GLN A 367 -21.54 -17.97 9.45
C GLN A 367 -20.67 -16.75 9.75
N GLU A 368 -21.20 -15.53 9.60
CA GLU A 368 -20.46 -14.30 9.89
C GLU A 368 -20.09 -14.19 11.38
N LEU A 369 -21.01 -14.58 12.28
CA LEU A 369 -20.73 -14.61 13.72
C LEU A 369 -19.63 -15.61 14.08
N HIS A 370 -19.69 -16.82 13.52
CA HIS A 370 -18.63 -17.81 13.71
C HIS A 370 -17.29 -17.32 13.11
N GLY A 371 -17.34 -16.68 11.93
CA GLY A 371 -16.16 -16.06 11.34
C GLY A 371 -15.54 -14.97 12.22
N GLN A 372 -16.36 -14.14 12.87
CA GLN A 372 -15.89 -13.20 13.86
C GLN A 372 -15.25 -13.92 15.06
N GLU A 373 -15.85 -14.97 15.57
CA GLU A 373 -15.30 -15.76 16.68
C GLU A 373 -13.93 -16.35 16.32
N VAL A 374 -13.79 -16.93 15.13
CA VAL A 374 -12.52 -17.46 14.62
C VAL A 374 -11.49 -16.34 14.46
N PHE A 375 -11.86 -15.19 13.89
CA PHE A 375 -11.01 -14.02 13.68
C PHE A 375 -10.42 -13.49 14.99
N PHE A 376 -11.21 -13.42 16.06
CA PHE A 376 -10.77 -12.99 17.39
C PHE A 376 -10.07 -14.10 18.18
N GLY A 377 -10.41 -15.35 17.91
CA GLY A 377 -9.93 -16.53 18.62
C GLY A 377 -8.76 -17.22 17.90
N LYS A 378 -9.04 -18.37 17.27
CA LYS A 378 -8.04 -19.27 16.69
C LYS A 378 -7.15 -18.61 15.64
N ALA A 379 -7.71 -17.80 14.77
CA ALA A 379 -6.96 -17.09 13.72
C ALA A 379 -6.09 -15.96 14.27
N GLN A 380 -6.41 -15.40 15.44
CA GLN A 380 -5.69 -14.31 16.10
C GLN A 380 -5.52 -13.05 15.23
N CYS A 381 -6.39 -12.83 14.25
CA CYS A 381 -6.31 -11.64 13.37
C CYS A 381 -6.50 -10.35 14.16
N ALA A 382 -7.36 -10.37 15.19
CA ALA A 382 -7.64 -9.23 16.06
C ALA A 382 -6.44 -8.82 16.94
N SER A 383 -5.37 -9.61 17.02
CA SER A 383 -4.14 -9.22 17.73
C SER A 383 -3.44 -8.03 17.08
N CYS A 384 -3.63 -7.84 15.75
CA CYS A 384 -3.13 -6.73 14.96
C CYS A 384 -4.30 -5.86 14.46
N HIS A 385 -5.36 -6.49 13.96
CA HIS A 385 -6.55 -5.82 13.43
C HIS A 385 -7.60 -5.60 14.52
N THR A 386 -7.34 -4.63 15.40
CA THR A 386 -8.17 -4.30 16.57
C THR A 386 -9.40 -3.46 16.17
N PRO A 387 -10.63 -3.83 16.57
CA PRO A 387 -11.82 -3.00 16.33
C PRO A 387 -11.74 -1.65 17.07
N PRO A 388 -12.51 -0.64 16.69
CA PRO A 388 -13.59 -0.68 15.68
C PRO A 388 -13.13 -0.53 14.23
N HIS A 389 -11.88 -0.10 13.98
CA HIS A 389 -11.36 0.15 12.63
C HIS A 389 -10.52 -1.01 12.09
N TYR A 390 -10.28 -2.02 12.92
CA TYR A 390 -9.50 -3.20 12.56
C TYR A 390 -8.06 -2.87 12.16
N THR A 391 -7.43 -2.03 12.97
CA THR A 391 -6.00 -1.70 12.93
C THR A 391 -5.51 -1.31 14.32
N ASP A 392 -4.28 -1.65 14.64
CA ASP A 392 -3.54 -1.12 15.79
C ASP A 392 -2.53 -0.04 15.39
N ASN A 393 -2.45 0.29 14.10
CA ASN A 393 -1.50 1.25 13.54
C ASN A 393 -0.02 0.92 13.82
N THR A 394 0.32 -0.33 14.15
CA THR A 394 1.70 -0.73 14.45
C THR A 394 2.33 -1.57 13.35
N MET A 395 3.61 -1.90 13.51
CA MET A 395 4.35 -2.79 12.63
C MET A 395 4.41 -4.18 13.24
N HIS A 396 4.15 -5.19 12.44
CA HIS A 396 4.29 -6.58 12.84
C HIS A 396 5.20 -7.34 11.87
N ASN A 397 6.07 -8.19 12.41
CA ASN A 397 6.92 -9.05 11.60
C ASN A 397 6.20 -10.39 11.36
N LEU A 398 5.72 -10.58 10.15
CA LEU A 398 5.08 -11.82 9.71
C LEU A 398 6.10 -12.92 9.39
N GLN A 399 7.41 -12.59 9.39
CA GLN A 399 8.49 -13.50 8.99
C GLN A 399 8.29 -14.13 7.60
N ALA A 400 7.58 -13.43 6.70
CA ALA A 400 7.32 -13.93 5.35
C ALA A 400 8.59 -14.06 4.51
N ASP A 401 9.61 -13.27 4.84
CA ASP A 401 10.94 -13.29 4.21
C ASP A 401 11.69 -14.61 4.41
N ARG A 402 11.26 -15.49 5.33
CA ARG A 402 11.82 -16.86 5.42
C ARG A 402 11.59 -17.71 4.17
N PHE A 403 10.62 -17.36 3.34
CA PHE A 403 10.26 -18.11 2.14
C PHE A 403 11.00 -17.67 0.87
N TYR A 404 11.78 -16.59 0.91
CA TYR A 404 12.55 -16.06 -0.23
C TYR A 404 13.85 -15.40 0.22
N LYS A 405 14.77 -15.23 -0.72
CA LYS A 405 16.05 -14.56 -0.43
C LYS A 405 15.90 -13.05 -0.56
N GLN A 406 16.21 -12.35 0.51
CA GLN A 406 16.41 -10.92 0.46
C GLN A 406 17.69 -10.57 -0.31
N HIS A 407 17.76 -9.39 -0.89
CA HIS A 407 18.94 -8.89 -1.59
C HIS A 407 19.31 -7.50 -1.10
N LEU A 408 20.56 -7.12 -1.36
CA LEU A 408 21.07 -5.81 -1.00
C LEU A 408 20.64 -4.78 -2.04
N VAL A 409 20.22 -3.61 -1.54
CA VAL A 409 19.94 -2.42 -2.34
C VAL A 409 20.77 -1.28 -1.75
N ASN A 410 21.61 -0.67 -2.55
CA ASN A 410 22.52 0.40 -2.10
C ASN A 410 23.37 0.04 -0.87
N GLY A 411 23.81 -1.20 -0.76
CA GLY A 411 24.60 -1.67 0.38
C GLY A 411 23.80 -1.97 1.65
N MET A 412 22.49 -1.80 1.64
CA MET A 412 21.58 -2.16 2.73
C MET A 412 20.71 -3.34 2.35
N MET A 413 20.40 -4.20 3.31
CA MET A 413 19.41 -5.23 3.10
C MET A 413 18.06 -4.55 2.84
N MET A 414 17.39 -4.95 1.75
CA MET A 414 16.05 -4.42 1.47
C MET A 414 15.09 -4.70 2.63
N ALA A 415 14.08 -3.85 2.80
CA ALA A 415 13.07 -4.03 3.81
C ALA A 415 12.43 -5.43 3.67
N SER A 416 12.25 -6.09 4.81
CA SER A 416 11.58 -7.38 4.86
C SER A 416 10.09 -7.21 4.57
N ASP A 417 9.56 -7.99 3.64
CA ASP A 417 8.10 -8.07 3.43
C ASP A 417 7.37 -8.69 4.63
N GLY A 418 8.10 -9.31 5.54
CA GLY A 418 7.55 -9.81 6.80
C GLY A 418 7.23 -8.71 7.80
N LEU A 419 7.93 -7.57 7.71
CA LEU A 419 7.71 -6.42 8.59
C LEU A 419 6.74 -5.44 7.90
N ILE A 420 5.46 -5.52 8.27
CA ILE A 420 4.37 -4.78 7.63
C ILE A 420 3.56 -3.97 8.64
N LYS A 421 3.10 -2.79 8.22
CA LYS A 421 2.14 -1.99 8.98
C LYS A 421 0.75 -2.62 8.90
N THR A 422 0.03 -2.61 10.02
CA THR A 422 -1.37 -2.99 10.07
C THR A 422 -2.24 -1.89 9.50
N PHE A 423 -2.83 -2.12 8.33
CA PHE A 423 -3.84 -1.23 7.74
C PHE A 423 -5.24 -1.57 8.24
N PRO A 424 -6.19 -0.60 8.23
CA PRO A 424 -7.59 -0.85 8.55
C PRO A 424 -8.20 -1.90 7.63
N LEU A 425 -9.08 -2.77 8.16
CA LEU A 425 -9.86 -3.71 7.34
C LEU A 425 -11.27 -3.20 7.04
N ARG A 426 -11.68 -2.03 7.53
CA ARG A 426 -12.97 -1.43 7.16
C ARG A 426 -12.99 -1.15 5.66
N GLY A 427 -14.02 -1.66 4.99
CA GLY A 427 -14.15 -1.56 3.53
C GLY A 427 -13.20 -2.46 2.74
N VAL A 428 -12.56 -3.44 3.38
CA VAL A 428 -11.56 -4.31 2.73
C VAL A 428 -12.11 -5.04 1.51
N LYS A 429 -13.40 -5.36 1.48
CA LYS A 429 -14.04 -6.03 0.33
C LYS A 429 -13.99 -5.21 -0.97
N ASP A 430 -13.86 -3.88 -0.86
CA ASP A 430 -13.93 -2.95 -1.99
C ASP A 430 -12.56 -2.61 -2.58
N THR A 431 -11.48 -3.15 -2.03
CA THR A 431 -10.10 -2.77 -2.38
C THR A 431 -9.20 -3.94 -2.77
N PRO A 432 -9.66 -4.91 -3.60
CA PRO A 432 -8.74 -5.87 -4.19
C PRO A 432 -7.83 -5.15 -5.24
N PRO A 433 -6.64 -5.72 -5.55
CA PRO A 433 -5.97 -6.83 -4.89
C PRO A 433 -5.37 -6.45 -3.54
N TYR A 434 -4.94 -7.43 -2.74
CA TYR A 434 -4.54 -7.23 -1.36
C TYR A 434 -3.03 -7.36 -1.16
N LEU A 435 -2.55 -6.91 0.02
CA LEU A 435 -1.18 -6.60 0.39
C LEU A 435 -0.62 -5.40 -0.38
N HIS A 436 0.52 -4.89 0.09
CA HIS A 436 1.15 -3.67 -0.44
C HIS A 436 1.61 -3.75 -1.91
N ASP A 437 1.67 -4.93 -2.48
CA ASP A 437 2.05 -5.15 -3.89
C ASP A 437 0.91 -5.80 -4.72
N GLY A 438 -0.26 -5.99 -4.12
CA GLY A 438 -1.43 -6.54 -4.81
C GLY A 438 -1.27 -8.01 -5.23
N ARG A 439 -0.48 -8.81 -4.49
CA ARG A 439 -0.23 -10.22 -4.83
C ARG A 439 -1.37 -11.17 -4.46
N LEU A 440 -2.28 -10.77 -3.61
CA LEU A 440 -3.41 -11.60 -3.18
C LEU A 440 -4.68 -11.10 -3.87
N LEU A 441 -5.29 -11.93 -4.71
CA LEU A 441 -6.36 -11.49 -5.61
C LEU A 441 -7.74 -11.52 -4.97
N THR A 442 -7.91 -12.31 -3.88
CA THR A 442 -9.19 -12.49 -3.19
C THR A 442 -8.99 -12.44 -1.68
N LEU A 443 -10.08 -12.30 -0.93
CA LEU A 443 -10.04 -12.44 0.53
C LEU A 443 -9.68 -13.88 0.94
N GLU A 444 -10.07 -14.86 0.15
CA GLU A 444 -9.70 -16.26 0.35
C GLU A 444 -8.17 -16.46 0.20
N ASP A 445 -7.52 -15.85 -0.81
CA ASP A 445 -6.06 -15.81 -0.90
C ASP A 445 -5.43 -15.20 0.36
N THR A 446 -6.04 -14.12 0.85
CA THR A 446 -5.55 -13.39 2.02
C THR A 446 -5.62 -14.26 3.28
N VAL A 447 -6.76 -14.89 3.53
CA VAL A 447 -6.92 -15.78 4.69
C VAL A 447 -5.99 -16.98 4.59
N GLU A 448 -5.84 -17.57 3.41
CA GLU A 448 -4.92 -18.71 3.20
C GLU A 448 -3.45 -18.32 3.38
N TYR A 449 -3.05 -17.15 2.87
CA TYR A 449 -1.71 -16.61 3.08
C TYR A 449 -1.37 -16.50 4.57
N PHE A 450 -2.22 -15.85 5.35
CA PHE A 450 -2.00 -15.69 6.80
C PHE A 450 -2.12 -17.01 7.56
N ASN A 451 -2.98 -17.94 7.10
CA ASN A 451 -3.07 -19.28 7.64
C ASN A 451 -1.73 -20.01 7.57
N LEU A 452 -1.06 -19.98 6.40
CA LEU A 452 0.23 -20.64 6.20
C LEU A 452 1.39 -19.90 6.88
N VAL A 453 1.45 -18.57 6.70
CA VAL A 453 2.57 -17.75 7.21
C VAL A 453 2.59 -17.72 8.74
N LEU A 454 1.44 -17.70 9.39
CA LEU A 454 1.31 -17.61 10.86
C LEU A 454 0.95 -18.94 11.53
N ASP A 455 0.95 -20.04 10.78
CA ASP A 455 0.68 -21.40 11.31
C ASP A 455 -0.65 -21.51 12.08
N ARG A 456 -1.75 -20.99 11.52
CA ARG A 456 -3.03 -20.92 12.24
C ARG A 456 -3.84 -22.21 12.24
N LYS A 457 -3.54 -23.13 11.34
CA LYS A 457 -4.22 -24.43 11.20
C LYS A 457 -5.73 -24.31 11.13
N LEU A 458 -6.21 -23.36 10.33
CA LEU A 458 -7.64 -23.16 10.09
C LEU A 458 -8.18 -24.27 9.19
N THR A 459 -9.35 -24.78 9.50
CA THR A 459 -10.12 -25.68 8.63
C THR A 459 -10.70 -24.89 7.46
N GLU A 460 -11.12 -25.59 6.40
CA GLU A 460 -11.76 -24.95 5.23
C GLU A 460 -13.01 -24.15 5.62
N GLN A 461 -13.79 -24.69 6.59
CA GLN A 461 -14.98 -23.99 7.08
C GLN A 461 -14.59 -22.71 7.87
N GLU A 462 -13.62 -22.77 8.77
CA GLU A 462 -13.15 -21.61 9.52
C GLU A 462 -12.61 -20.52 8.58
N LYS A 463 -11.87 -20.90 7.52
CA LYS A 463 -11.39 -19.94 6.51
C LYS A 463 -12.55 -19.26 5.77
N ALA A 464 -13.53 -20.04 5.33
CA ALA A 464 -14.72 -19.51 4.65
C ALA A 464 -15.53 -18.57 5.57
N ASP A 465 -15.64 -18.91 6.85
CA ASP A 465 -16.38 -18.10 7.84
C ASP A 465 -15.64 -16.78 8.15
N VAL A 466 -14.31 -16.81 8.27
CA VAL A 466 -13.49 -15.60 8.40
C VAL A 466 -13.66 -14.68 7.19
N VAL A 467 -13.66 -15.22 5.97
CA VAL A 467 -13.93 -14.44 4.75
C VAL A 467 -15.33 -13.83 4.78
N ALA A 468 -16.34 -14.61 5.20
CA ALA A 468 -17.70 -14.09 5.34
C ALA A 468 -17.78 -12.93 6.33
N PHE A 469 -17.08 -13.03 7.45
CA PHE A 469 -16.94 -11.94 8.41
C PHE A 469 -16.22 -10.72 7.80
N MET A 470 -15.06 -10.90 7.16
CA MET A 470 -14.30 -9.80 6.55
C MET A 470 -15.12 -9.03 5.49
N ARG A 471 -16.01 -9.71 4.78
CA ARG A 471 -16.93 -9.06 3.82
C ARG A 471 -17.95 -8.15 4.47
N THR A 472 -18.11 -8.18 5.81
CA THR A 472 -19.02 -7.30 6.55
C THR A 472 -18.35 -6.03 7.07
N LEU A 473 -17.01 -5.96 7.01
CA LEU A 473 -16.22 -4.85 7.50
C LEU A 473 -16.21 -3.70 6.49
#